data_93f18c8c4d14c5f6115d4ac6cb54ef30
#
_entry.id   93f18c8c4d14c5f6115d4ac6cb54ef30
#
_cell.length_a   1.000
_cell.length_b   1.000
_cell.length_c   1.000
_cell.angle_alpha   90.00
_cell.angle_beta   90.00
_cell.angle_gamma   90.00
#
_symmetry.space_group_name_H-M   'P 1'
#
loop_
_entity.id
_entity.type
_entity.pdbx_description
1 polymer ?
#
loop_
_entity_poly.entity_id
_entity_poly.type
_entity_poly.pdbx_seq_one_letter_code
_entity_poly.pdbx_strand_id
1 'polypeptide(L)'
;LRGGLHFLMQIDMASAYKKKMDSYANDIKQLLQKHKIRNGGVKVVDKQMNIDFQSQAATLEAMNLIKKQFPTLNQMSVNNERSLSIVLGAKELLDTQASIISQNMQTLNNRINALGVAEPIIQQSGQDRIMIQLPGTQDTAQAKNIIGRTASLEVHLVANDTLQQQVANDPSNIPSGYELVSYPQAARPLLINKQIELTGENINSARAGFTELGLPSVNLKLDSRGSEIFYELTKNNRDKLI
;
A
#
# COMPACT_ATOMS: atom_id res chain seq x y z
N LEU A 1 43.11 -5.14 -0.71
CA LEU A 1 41.90 -4.39 -0.44
C LEU A 1 40.93 -4.65 -1.60
N ARG A 2 39.90 -5.44 -1.37
CA ARG A 2 38.83 -5.60 -2.35
C ARG A 2 37.95 -4.34 -2.24
N GLY A 3 37.89 -3.54 -3.30
CA GLY A 3 36.97 -2.40 -3.40
C GLY A 3 35.53 -2.85 -3.22
N GLY A 4 34.64 -1.94 -2.92
CA GLY A 4 33.20 -2.19 -2.77
C GLY A 4 32.41 -0.90 -2.82
N LEU A 5 31.11 -1.00 -2.96
CA LEU A 5 30.21 0.12 -2.93
C LEU A 5 29.59 0.28 -1.54
N HIS A 6 29.40 1.51 -1.15
CA HIS A 6 28.76 1.90 0.10
C HIS A 6 27.63 2.89 -0.17
N PHE A 7 26.40 2.55 0.20
CA PHE A 7 25.25 3.42 0.06
C PHE A 7 24.65 3.72 1.42
N LEU A 8 24.22 4.95 1.61
CA LEU A 8 23.37 5.36 2.71
C LEU A 8 22.04 5.82 2.11
N MET A 9 20.98 5.07 2.37
CA MET A 9 19.62 5.35 1.89
C MET A 9 18.80 5.95 3.02
N GLN A 10 18.03 6.97 2.73
CA GLN A 10 17.07 7.55 3.65
C GLN A 10 15.65 7.15 3.22
N ILE A 11 14.86 6.72 4.19
CA ILE A 11 13.46 6.39 3.99
C ILE A 11 12.63 7.67 4.08
N ASP A 12 11.75 7.90 3.10
CA ASP A 12 10.74 8.96 3.18
C ASP A 12 9.63 8.54 4.17
N MET A 13 9.91 8.80 5.45
CA MET A 13 9.00 8.47 6.54
C MET A 13 7.67 9.23 6.44
N ALA A 14 7.67 10.45 5.89
CA ALA A 14 6.45 11.24 5.73
C ALA A 14 5.48 10.56 4.76
N SER A 15 5.97 10.19 3.57
CA SER A 15 5.18 9.43 2.59
C SER A 15 4.75 8.06 3.12
N ALA A 16 5.62 7.38 3.87
CA ALA A 16 5.30 6.08 4.44
C ALA A 16 4.18 6.17 5.51
N TYR A 17 4.24 7.17 6.41
CA TYR A 17 3.15 7.42 7.36
C TYR A 17 1.85 7.81 6.66
N LYS A 18 1.92 8.65 5.63
CA LYS A 18 0.74 9.02 4.85
C LYS A 18 0.06 7.80 4.24
N LYS A 19 0.82 6.92 3.57
CA LYS A 19 0.29 5.66 3.02
C LYS A 19 -0.37 4.79 4.10
N LYS A 20 0.24 4.69 5.28
CA LYS A 20 -0.33 3.93 6.39
C LYS A 20 -1.65 4.54 6.89
N MET A 21 -1.72 5.88 7.00
CA MET A 21 -2.94 6.59 7.37
C MET A 21 -4.04 6.43 6.33
N ASP A 22 -3.70 6.51 5.04
CA ASP A 22 -4.64 6.29 3.94
C ASP A 22 -5.19 4.85 3.95
N SER A 23 -4.35 3.86 4.26
CA SER A 23 -4.78 2.47 4.45
C SER A 23 -5.78 2.34 5.61
N TYR A 24 -5.49 2.91 6.79
CA TYR A 24 -6.44 2.93 7.92
C TYR A 24 -7.73 3.66 7.56
N ALA A 25 -7.66 4.77 6.84
CA ALA A 25 -8.83 5.53 6.41
C ALA A 25 -9.74 4.69 5.50
N ASN A 26 -9.18 3.93 4.57
CA ASN A 26 -9.93 3.02 3.70
C ASN A 26 -10.57 1.88 4.51
N ASP A 27 -9.81 1.25 5.41
CA ASP A 27 -10.33 0.18 6.26
C ASP A 27 -11.49 0.67 7.15
N ILE A 28 -11.34 1.86 7.76
CA ILE A 28 -12.39 2.49 8.58
C ILE A 28 -13.62 2.84 7.72
N LYS A 29 -13.41 3.35 6.51
CA LYS A 29 -14.51 3.64 5.57
C LYS A 29 -15.30 2.38 5.26
N GLN A 30 -14.64 1.27 4.93
CA GLN A 30 -15.27 -0.02 4.67
C GLN A 30 -16.03 -0.54 5.91
N LEU A 31 -15.41 -0.43 7.11
CA LEU A 31 -16.03 -0.82 8.36
C LEU A 31 -17.33 -0.06 8.62
N LEU A 32 -17.31 1.28 8.48
CA LEU A 32 -18.48 2.12 8.68
C LEU A 32 -19.59 1.84 7.65
N GLN A 33 -19.23 1.58 6.39
CA GLN A 33 -20.16 1.17 5.33
C GLN A 33 -20.82 -0.17 5.65
N LYS A 34 -20.03 -1.17 6.07
CA LYS A 34 -20.53 -2.50 6.45
C LYS A 34 -21.57 -2.43 7.58
N HIS A 35 -21.35 -1.52 8.54
CA HIS A 35 -22.26 -1.29 9.66
C HIS A 35 -23.33 -0.22 9.39
N LYS A 36 -23.42 0.29 8.14
CA LYS A 36 -24.40 1.29 7.70
C LYS A 36 -24.36 2.60 8.51
N ILE A 37 -23.20 2.95 9.08
CA ILE A 37 -23.00 4.20 9.82
C ILE A 37 -22.72 5.32 8.82
N ARG A 38 -23.68 6.24 8.65
CA ARG A 38 -23.56 7.38 7.74
C ARG A 38 -22.55 8.40 8.28
N ASN A 39 -21.63 8.83 7.42
CA ASN A 39 -20.59 9.79 7.78
C ASN A 39 -20.25 10.70 6.59
N GLY A 40 -19.54 11.79 6.85
CA GLY A 40 -19.07 12.76 5.85
C GLY A 40 -17.77 12.35 5.12
N GLY A 41 -17.36 11.08 5.25
CA GLY A 41 -16.11 10.56 4.74
C GLY A 41 -14.97 10.65 5.75
N VAL A 42 -13.92 9.87 5.52
CA VAL A 42 -12.70 9.86 6.35
C VAL A 42 -11.69 10.79 5.69
N LYS A 43 -11.32 11.87 6.35
CA LYS A 43 -10.34 12.86 5.87
C LYS A 43 -9.03 12.65 6.60
N VAL A 44 -7.94 12.42 5.84
CA VAL A 44 -6.59 12.30 6.38
C VAL A 44 -5.86 13.62 6.22
N VAL A 45 -5.35 14.15 7.32
CA VAL A 45 -4.49 15.35 7.35
C VAL A 45 -3.27 15.00 8.20
N ASP A 46 -2.11 14.92 7.59
CA ASP A 46 -0.86 14.50 8.23
C ASP A 46 -0.99 13.12 8.93
N LYS A 47 -0.88 13.10 10.26
CA LYS A 47 -0.97 11.89 11.11
C LYS A 47 -2.31 11.79 11.84
N GLN A 48 -3.34 12.47 11.33
CA GLN A 48 -4.67 12.54 11.94
C GLN A 48 -5.76 12.20 10.91
N MET A 49 -6.73 11.42 11.33
CA MET A 49 -7.96 11.17 10.57
C MET A 49 -9.11 11.87 11.25
N ASN A 50 -9.96 12.55 10.47
CA ASN A 50 -11.17 13.22 10.95
C ASN A 50 -12.39 12.67 10.22
N ILE A 51 -13.43 12.36 10.97
CA ILE A 51 -14.68 11.78 10.47
C ILE A 51 -15.86 12.54 11.09
N ASP A 52 -16.70 13.11 10.23
CA ASP A 52 -17.89 13.84 10.67
C ASP A 52 -19.13 12.92 10.58
N PHE A 53 -19.98 12.96 11.60
CA PHE A 53 -21.21 12.18 11.71
C PHE A 53 -22.44 13.07 11.83
N GLN A 54 -23.62 12.48 11.59
CA GLN A 54 -24.88 13.23 11.67
C GLN A 54 -25.36 13.45 13.11
N SER A 55 -24.95 12.61 14.07
CA SER A 55 -25.36 12.66 15.46
C SER A 55 -24.29 12.18 16.42
N GLN A 56 -24.36 12.58 17.67
CA GLN A 56 -23.50 12.11 18.77
C GLN A 56 -23.58 10.57 18.93
N ALA A 57 -24.76 10.00 18.82
CA ALA A 57 -24.96 8.56 18.92
C ALA A 57 -24.17 7.80 17.85
N ALA A 58 -24.21 8.27 16.58
CA ALA A 58 -23.44 7.69 15.49
C ALA A 58 -21.92 7.84 15.72
N THR A 59 -21.47 8.97 16.28
CA THR A 59 -20.05 9.19 16.63
C THR A 59 -19.56 8.19 17.66
N LEU A 60 -20.33 7.98 18.74
CA LEU A 60 -19.97 7.05 19.82
C LEU A 60 -20.02 5.59 19.34
N GLU A 61 -21.00 5.22 18.53
CA GLU A 61 -21.09 3.90 17.92
C GLU A 61 -19.87 3.63 17.02
N ALA A 62 -19.54 4.57 16.12
CA ALA A 62 -18.37 4.49 15.26
C ALA A 62 -17.07 4.37 16.07
N MET A 63 -16.90 5.21 17.11
CA MET A 63 -15.72 5.17 17.98
C MET A 63 -15.55 3.80 18.64
N ASN A 64 -16.62 3.23 19.19
CA ASN A 64 -16.58 1.92 19.84
C ASN A 64 -16.25 0.80 18.85
N LEU A 65 -16.84 0.86 17.66
CA LEU A 65 -16.59 -0.09 16.59
C LEU A 65 -15.14 -0.03 16.11
N ILE A 66 -14.61 1.18 15.88
CA ILE A 66 -13.23 1.38 15.46
C ILE A 66 -12.25 0.91 16.54
N LYS A 67 -12.47 1.24 17.81
CA LYS A 67 -11.65 0.75 18.93
C LYS A 67 -11.61 -0.78 19.01
N LYS A 68 -12.73 -1.43 18.77
CA LYS A 68 -12.84 -2.89 18.79
C LYS A 68 -12.07 -3.52 17.63
N GLN A 69 -12.16 -2.96 16.44
CA GLN A 69 -11.55 -3.50 15.22
C GLN A 69 -10.07 -3.11 15.07
N PHE A 70 -9.71 -1.92 15.54
CA PHE A 70 -8.35 -1.37 15.45
C PHE A 70 -7.85 -0.96 16.85
N PRO A 71 -7.47 -1.91 17.72
CA PRO A 71 -7.05 -1.60 19.08
C PRO A 71 -5.82 -0.69 19.18
N THR A 72 -5.00 -0.66 18.14
CA THR A 72 -3.81 0.19 18.05
C THR A 72 -4.16 1.66 17.84
N LEU A 73 -5.32 1.97 17.24
CA LEU A 73 -5.83 3.33 17.07
C LEU A 73 -6.56 3.80 18.34
N ASN A 74 -5.83 3.93 19.42
CA ASN A 74 -6.41 4.20 20.75
C ASN A 74 -6.50 5.69 21.11
N GLN A 75 -5.83 6.56 20.38
CA GLN A 75 -5.90 8.01 20.59
C GLN A 75 -7.02 8.62 19.75
N MET A 76 -8.22 8.61 20.31
CA MET A 76 -9.43 9.14 19.70
C MET A 76 -10.02 10.22 20.57
N SER A 77 -10.45 11.32 19.97
CA SER A 77 -11.17 12.42 20.61
C SER A 77 -12.45 12.75 19.83
N VAL A 78 -13.51 13.08 20.58
CA VAL A 78 -14.77 13.55 19.99
C VAL A 78 -14.81 15.05 20.11
N ASN A 79 -14.91 15.73 18.95
CA ASN A 79 -15.01 17.18 18.86
C ASN A 79 -16.45 17.55 18.48
N ASN A 80 -17.02 18.56 19.17
CA ASN A 80 -18.37 19.06 18.88
C ASN A 80 -19.43 17.93 18.77
N GLU A 81 -19.31 16.88 19.58
CA GLU A 81 -20.21 15.72 19.66
C GLU A 81 -20.40 14.92 18.35
N ARG A 82 -20.06 15.47 17.20
CA ARG A 82 -20.31 14.90 15.87
C ARG A 82 -19.06 14.64 15.03
N SER A 83 -17.88 15.01 15.51
CA SER A 83 -16.63 14.81 14.80
C SER A 83 -15.70 13.92 15.63
N LEU A 84 -15.23 12.82 15.03
CA LEU A 84 -14.26 11.91 15.62
C LEU A 84 -12.90 12.21 15.01
N SER A 85 -11.92 12.50 15.87
CA SER A 85 -10.52 12.66 15.51
C SER A 85 -9.71 11.46 16.01
N ILE A 86 -8.93 10.87 15.15
CA ILE A 86 -8.10 9.70 15.44
C ILE A 86 -6.65 10.06 15.11
N VAL A 87 -5.76 9.90 16.07
CA VAL A 87 -4.32 10.19 15.93
C VAL A 87 -3.53 8.91 16.22
N LEU A 88 -2.44 8.69 15.50
CA LEU A 88 -1.51 7.59 15.81
C LEU A 88 -0.79 7.89 17.12
N GLY A 89 -0.93 6.99 18.09
CA GLY A 89 -0.22 7.06 19.37
C GLY A 89 1.30 6.91 19.19
N ALA A 90 2.06 7.37 20.17
CA ALA A 90 3.52 7.29 20.14
C ALA A 90 4.04 5.85 19.92
N LYS A 91 3.42 4.87 20.55
CA LYS A 91 3.76 3.45 20.38
C LYS A 91 3.50 3.01 18.93
N GLU A 92 2.32 3.31 18.38
CA GLU A 92 1.96 2.93 17.01
C GLU A 92 2.89 3.60 15.98
N LEU A 93 3.33 4.85 16.24
CA LEU A 93 4.32 5.52 15.40
C LEU A 93 5.66 4.78 15.41
N LEU A 94 6.14 4.34 16.58
CA LEU A 94 7.39 3.60 16.71
C LEU A 94 7.28 2.20 16.05
N ASP A 95 6.19 1.49 16.30
CA ASP A 95 5.95 0.16 15.72
C ASP A 95 5.83 0.25 14.18
N THR A 96 5.14 1.28 13.69
CA THR A 96 5.05 1.57 12.25
C THR A 96 6.41 1.89 11.66
N GLN A 97 7.22 2.71 12.32
CA GLN A 97 8.58 3.04 11.88
C GLN A 97 9.46 1.78 11.79
N ALA A 98 9.46 0.96 12.84
CA ALA A 98 10.22 -0.29 12.89
C ALA A 98 9.78 -1.24 11.77
N SER A 99 8.48 -1.37 11.54
CA SER A 99 7.91 -2.19 10.47
C SER A 99 8.35 -1.70 9.08
N ILE A 100 8.28 -0.40 8.82
CA ILE A 100 8.71 0.21 7.56
C ILE A 100 10.19 -0.03 7.30
N ILE A 101 11.04 0.17 8.30
CA ILE A 101 12.49 -0.07 8.19
C ILE A 101 12.77 -1.54 7.88
N SER A 102 12.16 -2.45 8.65
CA SER A 102 12.33 -3.90 8.46
C SER A 102 11.92 -4.34 7.06
N GLN A 103 10.78 -3.87 6.58
CA GLN A 103 10.27 -4.20 5.25
C GLN A 103 11.17 -3.65 4.13
N ASN A 104 11.67 -2.41 4.27
CA ASN A 104 12.63 -1.84 3.32
C ASN A 104 13.95 -2.62 3.32
N MET A 105 14.46 -3.01 4.49
CA MET A 105 15.67 -3.85 4.59
C MET A 105 15.46 -5.20 3.90
N GLN A 106 14.33 -5.86 4.11
CA GLN A 106 14.00 -7.12 3.44
C GLN A 106 13.93 -6.96 1.92
N THR A 107 13.27 -5.90 1.44
CA THR A 107 13.19 -5.58 0.01
C THR A 107 14.57 -5.34 -0.59
N LEU A 108 15.43 -4.59 0.09
CA LEU A 108 16.81 -4.34 -0.32
C LEU A 108 17.64 -5.62 -0.35
N ASN A 109 17.50 -6.48 0.67
CA ASN A 109 18.15 -7.80 0.70
C ASN A 109 17.78 -8.63 -0.53
N ASN A 110 16.48 -8.73 -0.84
CA ASN A 110 16.00 -9.50 -2.00
C ASN A 110 16.56 -8.95 -3.31
N ARG A 111 16.61 -7.62 -3.47
CA ARG A 111 17.16 -6.96 -4.68
C ARG A 111 18.65 -7.18 -4.83
N ILE A 112 19.40 -7.09 -3.74
CA ILE A 112 20.85 -7.26 -3.73
C ILE A 112 21.23 -8.72 -3.96
N ASN A 113 20.46 -9.66 -3.41
CA ASN A 113 20.64 -11.08 -3.69
C ASN A 113 20.42 -11.40 -5.18
N ALA A 114 19.48 -10.71 -5.85
CA ALA A 114 19.28 -10.84 -7.29
C ALA A 114 20.47 -10.32 -8.12
N LEU A 115 21.34 -9.47 -7.55
CA LEU A 115 22.61 -9.03 -8.16
C LEU A 115 23.71 -10.08 -8.08
N GLY A 116 23.52 -11.14 -7.29
CA GLY A 116 24.57 -12.16 -7.06
C GLY A 116 25.77 -11.65 -6.25
N VAL A 117 25.60 -10.57 -5.48
CA VAL A 117 26.66 -10.03 -4.60
C VAL A 117 26.89 -10.98 -3.43
N ALA A 118 28.13 -11.40 -3.24
CA ALA A 118 28.49 -12.21 -2.10
C ALA A 118 28.56 -11.36 -0.82
N GLU A 119 27.92 -11.85 0.24
CA GLU A 119 27.97 -11.27 1.59
C GLU A 119 27.65 -9.76 1.69
N PRO A 120 26.50 -9.28 1.16
CA PRO A 120 26.12 -7.89 1.34
C PRO A 120 25.84 -7.60 2.80
N ILE A 121 26.19 -6.40 3.27
CA ILE A 121 25.85 -5.93 4.61
C ILE A 121 24.73 -4.90 4.47
N ILE A 122 23.58 -5.17 5.08
CA ILE A 122 22.44 -4.26 5.10
C ILE A 122 22.04 -4.07 6.56
N GLN A 123 22.13 -2.86 7.05
CA GLN A 123 21.81 -2.57 8.45
C GLN A 123 21.16 -1.21 8.62
N GLN A 124 20.33 -1.09 9.64
CA GLN A 124 19.75 0.19 10.02
C GLN A 124 20.83 1.14 10.52
N SER A 125 20.74 2.41 10.13
CA SER A 125 21.63 3.49 10.53
C SER A 125 20.80 4.69 11.02
N GLY A 126 20.58 4.79 12.33
CA GLY A 126 19.70 5.80 12.91
C GLY A 126 18.23 5.44 12.81
N GLN A 127 17.34 6.44 12.76
CA GLN A 127 15.89 6.24 12.84
C GLN A 127 15.21 6.02 11.49
N ASP A 128 15.82 6.48 10.40
CA ASP A 128 15.19 6.54 9.08
C ASP A 128 16.14 6.17 7.94
N ARG A 129 17.33 5.66 8.25
CA ARG A 129 18.34 5.34 7.24
C ARG A 129 18.73 3.87 7.26
N ILE A 130 19.13 3.39 6.09
CA ILE A 130 19.66 2.04 5.87
C ILE A 130 21.02 2.17 5.20
N MET A 131 22.02 1.55 5.80
CA MET A 131 23.37 1.44 5.24
C MET A 131 23.47 0.12 4.48
N ILE A 132 24.04 0.18 3.27
CA ILE A 132 24.25 -0.96 2.39
C ILE A 132 25.72 -0.97 1.99
N GLN A 133 26.41 -2.10 2.19
CA GLN A 133 27.75 -2.34 1.73
C GLN A 133 27.77 -3.54 0.78
N LEU A 134 28.34 -3.36 -0.41
CA LEU A 134 28.44 -4.37 -1.46
C LEU A 134 29.91 -4.67 -1.76
N PRO A 135 30.52 -5.62 -1.04
CA PRO A 135 31.93 -5.96 -1.24
C PRO A 135 32.16 -6.50 -2.65
N GLY A 136 33.25 -6.08 -3.29
CA GLY A 136 33.66 -6.60 -4.60
C GLY A 136 32.85 -6.09 -5.80
N THR A 137 31.78 -5.32 -5.57
CA THR A 137 30.99 -4.73 -6.65
C THR A 137 31.67 -3.45 -7.16
N GLN A 138 31.87 -3.36 -8.48
CA GLN A 138 32.48 -2.19 -9.14
C GLN A 138 31.49 -1.39 -9.98
N ASP A 139 30.41 -2.00 -10.46
CA ASP A 139 29.37 -1.32 -11.25
C ASP A 139 28.40 -0.57 -10.37
N THR A 140 28.72 0.70 -10.14
CA THR A 140 27.88 1.62 -9.36
C THR A 140 26.55 1.93 -10.05
N ALA A 141 26.50 1.97 -11.39
CA ALA A 141 25.31 2.30 -12.15
C ALA A 141 24.28 1.16 -12.06
N GLN A 142 24.72 -0.07 -12.24
CA GLN A 142 23.87 -1.25 -12.10
C GLN A 142 23.34 -1.37 -10.66
N ALA A 143 24.20 -1.22 -9.66
CA ALA A 143 23.81 -1.27 -8.25
C ALA A 143 22.76 -0.20 -7.91
N LYS A 144 22.98 1.07 -8.32
CA LYS A 144 22.00 2.17 -8.13
C LYS A 144 20.68 1.88 -8.82
N ASN A 145 20.69 1.36 -10.04
CA ASN A 145 19.48 1.06 -10.79
C ASN A 145 18.64 -0.02 -10.09
N ILE A 146 19.24 -1.06 -9.56
CA ILE A 146 18.52 -2.15 -8.89
C ILE A 146 18.06 -1.75 -7.49
N ILE A 147 18.92 -1.10 -6.70
CA ILE A 147 18.57 -0.65 -5.35
C ILE A 147 17.53 0.46 -5.40
N GLY A 148 17.64 1.41 -6.34
CA GLY A 148 16.80 2.60 -6.44
C GLY A 148 15.42 2.38 -7.07
N ARG A 149 15.05 1.16 -7.48
CA ARG A 149 13.71 0.90 -8.01
C ARG A 149 12.66 1.11 -6.93
N THR A 150 11.72 2.02 -7.18
CA THR A 150 10.65 2.39 -6.24
C THR A 150 9.29 1.82 -6.61
N ALA A 151 9.23 0.91 -7.58
CA ALA A 151 7.98 0.31 -8.01
C ALA A 151 7.28 -0.41 -6.84
N SER A 152 6.04 -0.04 -6.56
CA SER A 152 5.13 -0.75 -5.67
C SER A 152 4.11 -1.54 -6.49
N LEU A 153 3.70 -2.70 -5.99
CA LEU A 153 2.56 -3.42 -6.56
C LEU A 153 1.29 -2.89 -5.91
N GLU A 154 0.34 -2.53 -6.73
CA GLU A 154 -1.01 -2.14 -6.31
C GLU A 154 -2.02 -2.90 -7.17
N VAL A 155 -3.07 -3.41 -6.54
CA VAL A 155 -4.16 -4.12 -7.21
C VAL A 155 -5.38 -3.23 -7.20
N HIS A 156 -5.93 -2.98 -8.38
CA HIS A 156 -7.09 -2.12 -8.59
C HIS A 156 -8.16 -2.86 -9.37
N LEU A 157 -9.43 -2.56 -9.10
CA LEU A 157 -10.52 -3.01 -9.95
C LEU A 157 -10.53 -2.23 -11.26
N VAL A 158 -10.66 -2.95 -12.36
CA VAL A 158 -10.86 -2.37 -13.68
C VAL A 158 -12.32 -1.94 -13.84
N ALA A 159 -12.57 -0.77 -14.42
CA ALA A 159 -13.90 -0.31 -14.74
C ALA A 159 -14.60 -1.28 -15.72
N ASN A 160 -15.92 -1.36 -15.66
CA ASN A 160 -16.69 -2.19 -16.58
C ASN A 160 -16.56 -1.67 -18.03
N ASP A 161 -16.87 -2.53 -19.01
CA ASP A 161 -16.70 -2.24 -20.42
C ASP A 161 -17.49 -0.99 -20.89
N THR A 162 -18.66 -0.75 -20.32
CA THR A 162 -19.48 0.42 -20.66
C THR A 162 -18.75 1.71 -20.28
N LEU A 163 -18.19 1.77 -19.08
CA LEU A 163 -17.47 2.93 -18.57
C LEU A 163 -16.13 3.10 -19.30
N GLN A 164 -15.44 1.99 -19.60
CA GLN A 164 -14.23 1.98 -20.43
C GLN A 164 -14.49 2.60 -21.81
N GLN A 165 -15.59 2.23 -22.48
CA GLN A 165 -15.97 2.76 -23.78
C GLN A 165 -16.36 4.25 -23.73
N GLN A 166 -17.08 4.68 -22.70
CA GLN A 166 -17.44 6.08 -22.49
C GLN A 166 -16.20 6.96 -22.37
N VAL A 167 -15.23 6.58 -21.54
CA VAL A 167 -13.99 7.34 -21.37
C VAL A 167 -13.06 7.22 -22.59
N ALA A 168 -13.09 6.11 -23.33
CA ALA A 168 -12.36 5.99 -24.59
C ALA A 168 -12.87 6.94 -25.66
N ASN A 169 -14.18 7.23 -25.68
CA ASN A 169 -14.80 8.19 -26.59
C ASN A 169 -14.60 9.65 -26.14
N ASP A 170 -14.52 9.90 -24.85
CA ASP A 170 -14.27 11.24 -24.28
C ASP A 170 -13.28 11.15 -23.10
N PRO A 171 -11.96 11.15 -23.38
CA PRO A 171 -10.92 11.04 -22.36
C PRO A 171 -10.85 12.24 -21.39
N SER A 172 -11.52 13.34 -21.71
CA SER A 172 -11.59 14.52 -20.84
C SER A 172 -12.59 14.35 -19.68
N ASN A 173 -13.51 13.38 -19.80
CA ASN A 173 -14.58 13.14 -18.83
C ASN A 173 -14.37 11.86 -18.02
N ILE A 174 -13.27 11.81 -17.27
CA ILE A 174 -12.99 10.69 -16.36
C ILE A 174 -13.86 10.84 -15.12
N PRO A 175 -14.71 9.85 -14.75
CA PRO A 175 -15.52 9.90 -13.54
C PRO A 175 -14.67 10.00 -12.27
N SER A 176 -15.19 10.72 -11.26
CA SER A 176 -14.55 10.80 -9.96
C SER A 176 -14.32 9.40 -9.38
N GLY A 177 -13.12 9.14 -8.85
CA GLY A 177 -12.72 7.84 -8.31
C GLY A 177 -12.07 6.89 -9.34
N TYR A 178 -11.92 7.31 -10.60
CA TYR A 178 -11.23 6.53 -11.63
C TYR A 178 -10.01 7.28 -12.18
N GLU A 179 -9.09 6.53 -12.80
CA GLU A 179 -7.93 7.06 -13.52
C GLU A 179 -7.57 6.17 -14.71
N LEU A 180 -6.94 6.77 -15.72
CA LEU A 180 -6.42 6.06 -16.89
C LEU A 180 -4.98 5.66 -16.68
N VAL A 181 -4.69 4.37 -16.86
CA VAL A 181 -3.34 3.81 -16.79
C VAL A 181 -2.95 3.25 -18.16
N SER A 182 -1.80 3.68 -18.66
CA SER A 182 -1.22 3.17 -19.90
C SER A 182 -0.08 2.22 -19.57
N TYR A 183 0.02 1.11 -20.30
CA TYR A 183 1.17 0.20 -20.22
C TYR A 183 1.70 -0.14 -21.62
N PRO A 184 3.00 -0.42 -21.75
CA PRO A 184 3.67 -0.46 -23.07
C PRO A 184 3.10 -1.47 -24.07
N GLN A 185 2.41 -2.52 -23.60
CA GLN A 185 1.86 -3.58 -24.46
C GLN A 185 0.36 -3.42 -24.74
N ALA A 186 -0.30 -2.42 -24.15
CA ALA A 186 -1.72 -2.20 -24.38
C ALA A 186 -1.96 -1.25 -25.57
N ALA A 187 -2.87 -1.67 -26.44
CA ALA A 187 -3.33 -0.82 -27.55
C ALA A 187 -4.14 0.41 -27.06
N ARG A 188 -4.68 0.37 -25.86
CA ARG A 188 -5.50 1.45 -25.25
C ARG A 188 -5.22 1.55 -23.76
N PRO A 189 -5.32 2.78 -23.18
CA PRO A 189 -5.28 2.96 -21.73
C PRO A 189 -6.42 2.18 -21.04
N LEU A 190 -6.17 1.71 -19.84
CA LEU A 190 -7.12 1.01 -19.01
C LEU A 190 -7.68 1.96 -17.95
N LEU A 191 -8.99 2.04 -17.82
CA LEU A 191 -9.64 2.82 -16.77
C LEU A 191 -9.75 1.96 -15.51
N ILE A 192 -9.07 2.37 -14.45
CA ILE A 192 -9.05 1.66 -13.17
C ILE A 192 -9.68 2.50 -12.05
N ASN A 193 -10.20 1.83 -11.04
CA ASN A 193 -10.61 2.50 -9.81
C ASN A 193 -9.37 2.97 -9.04
N LYS A 194 -9.35 4.21 -8.55
CA LYS A 194 -8.26 4.76 -7.72
C LYS A 194 -8.12 4.05 -6.37
N GLN A 195 -9.17 3.36 -5.93
CA GLN A 195 -9.11 2.59 -4.70
C GLN A 195 -8.12 1.42 -4.86
N ILE A 196 -7.14 1.38 -3.98
CA ILE A 196 -6.20 0.26 -3.89
C ILE A 196 -6.87 -0.84 -3.07
N GLU A 197 -7.07 -2.00 -3.67
CA GLU A 197 -7.69 -3.16 -3.02
C GLU A 197 -6.65 -3.99 -2.25
N LEU A 198 -5.44 -4.11 -2.81
CA LEU A 198 -4.35 -4.89 -2.23
C LEU A 198 -3.01 -4.30 -2.65
N THR A 199 -2.04 -4.34 -1.75
CA THR A 199 -0.68 -3.84 -2.01
C THR A 199 0.36 -4.95 -1.93
N GLY A 200 1.57 -4.67 -2.39
CA GLY A 200 2.70 -5.57 -2.23
C GLY A 200 3.02 -5.95 -0.78
N GLU A 201 2.55 -5.19 0.19
CA GLU A 201 2.67 -5.50 1.62
C GLU A 201 1.94 -6.78 2.02
N ASN A 202 0.91 -7.15 1.27
CA ASN A 202 0.13 -8.36 1.47
C ASN A 202 0.74 -9.60 0.80
N ILE A 203 1.90 -9.46 0.15
CA ILE A 203 2.58 -10.54 -0.56
C ILE A 203 3.70 -11.11 0.29
N ASN A 204 3.53 -12.36 0.73
CA ASN A 204 4.58 -13.10 1.44
C ASN A 204 5.72 -13.57 0.54
N SER A 205 5.39 -13.99 -0.68
CA SER A 205 6.39 -14.42 -1.65
C SER A 205 5.87 -14.34 -3.09
N ALA A 206 6.79 -14.16 -4.02
CA ALA A 206 6.55 -14.19 -5.45
C ALA A 206 7.57 -15.15 -6.09
N ARG A 207 7.11 -16.03 -6.99
CA ARG A 207 7.97 -17.00 -7.68
C ARG A 207 7.62 -17.03 -9.16
N ALA A 208 8.64 -17.04 -10.01
CA ALA A 208 8.45 -17.32 -11.42
C ALA A 208 7.92 -18.74 -11.62
N GLY A 209 7.03 -18.92 -12.58
CA GLY A 209 6.42 -20.19 -12.92
C GLY A 209 5.86 -20.17 -14.33
N PHE A 210 5.06 -21.16 -14.63
CA PHE A 210 4.35 -21.27 -15.90
C PHE A 210 2.87 -21.56 -15.64
N THR A 211 2.01 -21.05 -16.52
CA THR A 211 0.57 -21.41 -16.51
C THR A 211 0.41 -22.86 -17.00
N GLU A 212 -0.80 -23.40 -16.88
CA GLU A 212 -1.17 -24.71 -17.43
C GLU A 212 -0.96 -24.80 -18.96
N LEU A 213 -0.97 -23.65 -19.64
CA LEU A 213 -0.70 -23.54 -21.07
C LEU A 213 0.79 -23.32 -21.40
N GLY A 214 1.69 -23.42 -20.41
CA GLY A 214 3.14 -23.24 -20.59
C GLY A 214 3.61 -21.80 -20.78
N LEU A 215 2.73 -20.81 -20.56
CA LEU A 215 3.11 -19.39 -20.64
C LEU A 215 3.81 -18.94 -19.34
N PRO A 216 4.83 -18.05 -19.43
CA PRO A 216 5.47 -17.51 -18.25
C PRO A 216 4.46 -16.84 -17.31
N SER A 217 4.57 -17.12 -16.01
CA SER A 217 3.71 -16.57 -14.97
C SER A 217 4.49 -16.21 -13.72
N VAL A 218 3.87 -15.41 -12.84
CA VAL A 218 4.36 -15.13 -11.50
C VAL A 218 3.34 -15.63 -10.50
N ASN A 219 3.73 -16.61 -9.69
CA ASN A 219 2.91 -17.15 -8.62
C ASN A 219 3.11 -16.31 -7.35
N LEU A 220 2.05 -15.70 -6.85
CA LEU A 220 2.04 -14.89 -5.65
C LEU A 220 1.46 -15.69 -4.48
N LYS A 221 2.11 -15.63 -3.32
CA LYS A 221 1.58 -16.13 -2.07
C LYS A 221 1.26 -14.93 -1.18
N LEU A 222 -0.01 -14.77 -0.86
CA LEU A 222 -0.49 -13.69 0.01
C LEU A 222 -0.34 -14.07 1.49
N ASP A 223 -0.28 -13.07 2.36
CA ASP A 223 -0.47 -13.25 3.79
C ASP A 223 -1.95 -13.55 4.13
N SER A 224 -2.26 -13.78 5.40
CA SER A 224 -3.62 -14.12 5.83
C SER A 224 -4.61 -13.00 5.51
N ARG A 225 -4.22 -11.74 5.72
CA ARG A 225 -5.07 -10.57 5.44
C ARG A 225 -5.27 -10.37 3.94
N GLY A 226 -4.19 -10.44 3.16
CA GLY A 226 -4.26 -10.36 1.70
C GLY A 226 -5.10 -11.46 1.08
N SER A 227 -5.04 -12.67 1.63
CA SER A 227 -5.87 -13.79 1.20
C SER A 227 -7.36 -13.55 1.45
N GLU A 228 -7.73 -12.98 2.61
CA GLU A 228 -9.10 -12.61 2.94
C GLU A 228 -9.61 -11.49 2.02
N ILE A 229 -8.83 -10.42 1.85
CA ILE A 229 -9.16 -9.31 0.95
C ILE A 229 -9.36 -9.82 -0.47
N PHE A 230 -8.41 -10.62 -0.98
CA PHE A 230 -8.46 -11.14 -2.35
C PHE A 230 -9.65 -12.09 -2.57
N TYR A 231 -9.98 -12.92 -1.57
CA TYR A 231 -11.17 -13.77 -1.61
C TYR A 231 -12.46 -12.95 -1.72
N GLU A 232 -12.65 -11.95 -0.87
CA GLU A 232 -13.85 -11.09 -0.92
C GLU A 232 -13.88 -10.26 -2.22
N LEU A 233 -12.72 -9.77 -2.67
CA LEU A 233 -12.61 -9.03 -3.93
C LEU A 233 -13.06 -9.88 -5.12
N THR A 234 -12.52 -11.09 -5.26
CA THR A 234 -12.83 -11.99 -6.38
C THR A 234 -14.25 -12.55 -6.30
N LYS A 235 -14.75 -12.85 -5.10
CA LYS A 235 -16.12 -13.30 -4.87
C LYS A 235 -17.16 -12.26 -5.31
N ASN A 236 -16.91 -10.98 -5.02
CA ASN A 236 -17.83 -9.88 -5.32
C ASN A 236 -17.68 -9.32 -6.74
N ASN A 237 -16.61 -9.69 -7.45
CA ASN A 237 -16.27 -9.16 -8.77
C ASN A 237 -15.99 -10.29 -9.78
N ARG A 238 -16.81 -11.34 -9.78
CA ARG A 238 -16.73 -12.41 -10.78
C ARG A 238 -16.87 -11.81 -12.17
N ASP A 239 -16.09 -12.31 -13.11
CA ASP A 239 -16.05 -11.89 -14.52
C ASP A 239 -15.59 -10.44 -14.75
N LYS A 240 -14.97 -9.80 -13.75
CA LYS A 240 -14.32 -8.51 -13.89
C LYS A 240 -12.80 -8.66 -13.88
N LEU A 241 -12.13 -7.78 -14.60
CA LEU A 241 -10.67 -7.68 -14.55
C LEU A 241 -10.22 -6.98 -13.26
N ILE A 242 -9.09 -7.45 -12.75
CA ILE A 242 -8.40 -6.91 -11.58
C ILE A 242 -7.00 -6.53 -12.00
#